data_cc78bd2e76aed1ea8254e1396d25f885
#
_entry.id   cc78bd2e76aed1ea8254e1396d25f885
#
_cell.length_a   1.000
_cell.length_b   1.000
_cell.length_c   1.000
_cell.angle_alpha   90.00
_cell.angle_beta   90.00
_cell.angle_gamma   90.00
#
_symmetry.space_group_name_H-M   'P 1'
#
loop_
_entity.id
_entity.type
_entity.pdbx_description
1 polymer ?
#
loop_
_entity_poly.entity_id
_entity_poly.type
_entity_poly.pdbx_seq_one_letter_code
_entity_poly.pdbx_strand_id
1 'polypeptide(L)'
;MIGKSNQENKKIRGFAVLINSILTPLNKNKKFQEKFGNLNVKFLLNASNLNHAAIIIVEKGMVSVESIPNKPKENLKKQKVGWNAFLEMDTQTFLAIAMNRLSLFGVAKKWLTRKIRMRGIIKLLILLKIFRFLTNYNS
;
A
#
# COMPACT_ATOMS: atom_id res chain seq x y z
N MET A 1 25.40 11.94 9.96
CA MET A 1 24.76 11.99 9.78
C MET A 1 24.03 12.60 9.52
N ILE A 2 23.86 12.77 9.26
CA ILE A 2 22.97 13.53 8.95
C ILE A 2 22.28 13.13 7.80
N GLY A 3 22.91 12.60 6.82
CA GLY A 3 22.26 12.19 5.66
C GLY A 3 21.20 11.22 5.90
N LYS A 4 21.44 10.31 6.80
CA LYS A 4 20.48 9.39 7.06
C LYS A 4 19.32 10.00 7.72
N SER A 5 19.52 10.91 8.52
CA SER A 5 18.38 11.52 9.11
C SER A 5 17.57 12.22 8.06
N ASN A 6 18.12 12.58 6.95
CA ASN A 6 17.34 13.18 5.92
C ASN A 6 16.35 12.24 5.34
N GLN A 7 16.68 10.99 5.23
CA GLN A 7 15.73 10.07 4.74
C GLN A 7 14.64 9.88 5.69
N GLU A 8 14.99 9.84 6.95
CA GLU A 8 13.99 9.68 7.92
C GLU A 8 13.14 10.89 8.00
N ASN A 9 13.70 12.01 7.65
CA ASN A 9 12.94 13.22 7.66
C ASN A 9 12.01 13.37 6.51
N LYS A 10 12.06 12.48 5.55
CA LYS A 10 11.01 12.40 4.62
C LYS A 10 9.84 11.91 5.40
N LYS A 11 9.14 12.80 5.99
CA LYS A 11 8.04 12.42 6.80
C LYS A 11 6.97 11.82 5.99
N ILE A 12 6.57 10.61 6.36
CA ILE A 12 5.33 10.08 5.85
C ILE A 12 4.21 10.65 6.70
N ARG A 13 3.06 10.87 6.10
CA ARG A 13 1.96 11.54 6.78
C ARG A 13 0.67 10.77 6.67
N GLY A 14 -0.16 10.89 7.70
CA GLY A 14 -1.51 10.38 7.68
C GLY A 14 -1.59 8.90 7.41
N PHE A 15 -2.30 8.57 6.34
CA PHE A 15 -2.53 7.18 5.99
C PHE A 15 -1.24 6.39 5.80
N ALA A 16 -0.21 7.04 5.24
CA ALA A 16 1.06 6.35 5.00
C ALA A 16 1.73 5.90 6.30
N VAL A 17 1.55 6.65 7.38
CA VAL A 17 2.11 6.25 8.67
C VAL A 17 1.49 4.93 9.10
N LEU A 18 0.18 4.81 8.94
CA LEU A 18 -0.53 3.59 9.32
C LEU A 18 -0.06 2.42 8.47
N ILE A 19 0.01 2.61 7.16
CA ILE A 19 0.44 1.55 6.26
C ILE A 19 1.88 1.13 6.56
N ASN A 20 2.73 2.11 6.84
CA ASN A 20 4.12 1.82 7.15
C ASN A 20 4.23 0.96 8.43
N SER A 21 3.45 1.29 9.45
CA SER A 21 3.51 0.52 10.68
C SER A 21 3.00 -0.90 10.49
N ILE A 22 2.04 -1.10 9.59
CA ILE A 22 1.52 -2.43 9.31
C ILE A 22 2.54 -3.27 8.53
N LEU A 23 3.24 -2.67 7.58
CA LEU A 23 4.08 -3.41 6.65
C LEU A 23 5.55 -3.53 7.07
N THR A 24 6.03 -2.61 7.90
CA THR A 24 7.44 -2.62 8.29
C THR A 24 7.93 -3.95 8.88
N PRO A 25 7.13 -4.66 9.69
CA PRO A 25 7.60 -5.93 10.23
C PRO A 25 8.01 -6.95 9.17
N LEU A 26 7.47 -6.82 7.95
CA LEU A 26 7.83 -7.74 6.88
C LEU A 26 9.30 -7.66 6.51
N ASN A 27 9.95 -6.52 6.77
CA ASN A 27 11.35 -6.35 6.41
C ASN A 27 12.28 -7.23 7.23
N LYS A 28 11.78 -7.81 8.31
CA LYS A 28 12.56 -8.73 9.14
C LYS A 28 12.10 -10.16 8.98
N ASN A 29 11.18 -10.40 8.05
CA ASN A 29 10.59 -11.72 7.89
C ASN A 29 11.23 -12.44 6.72
N LYS A 30 11.98 -13.51 7.02
CA LYS A 30 12.69 -14.23 5.98
C LYS A 30 11.76 -14.91 4.99
N LYS A 31 10.64 -15.42 5.46
CA LYS A 31 9.69 -16.08 4.55
C LYS A 31 9.10 -15.10 3.57
N PHE A 32 8.85 -13.89 4.02
CA PHE A 32 8.37 -12.85 3.13
C PHE A 32 9.43 -12.53 2.09
N GLN A 33 10.68 -12.37 2.52
CA GLN A 33 11.77 -12.06 1.62
C GLN A 33 11.97 -13.14 0.58
N GLU A 34 11.82 -14.40 0.97
CA GLU A 34 11.95 -15.51 0.04
C GLU A 34 10.80 -15.53 -0.96
N LYS A 35 9.60 -15.35 -0.47
CA LYS A 35 8.43 -15.43 -1.33
C LYS A 35 8.34 -14.26 -2.30
N PHE A 36 8.68 -13.07 -1.85
CA PHE A 36 8.54 -11.86 -2.64
C PHE A 36 9.86 -11.21 -3.03
N GLY A 37 10.96 -11.95 -2.90
CA GLY A 37 12.29 -11.39 -3.14
C GLY A 37 12.55 -10.94 -4.58
N ASN A 38 11.85 -11.53 -5.54
CA ASN A 38 12.02 -11.16 -6.94
C ASN A 38 11.01 -10.13 -7.39
N LEU A 39 10.15 -9.70 -6.48
CA LEU A 39 9.10 -8.76 -6.83
C LEU A 39 9.66 -7.35 -6.90
N ASN A 40 9.25 -6.60 -7.90
CA ASN A 40 9.61 -5.20 -8.03
C ASN A 40 8.35 -4.48 -8.45
N VAL A 41 7.65 -3.91 -7.48
CA VAL A 41 6.33 -3.34 -7.76
C VAL A 41 6.08 -2.14 -6.86
N LYS A 42 5.33 -1.19 -7.39
CA LYS A 42 4.96 0.02 -6.67
C LYS A 42 3.44 0.15 -6.70
N PHE A 43 2.85 0.29 -5.53
CA PHE A 43 1.41 0.46 -5.38
C PHE A 43 1.11 1.87 -4.88
N LEU A 44 0.10 2.50 -5.45
CA LEU A 44 -0.38 3.77 -4.94
C LEU A 44 -1.72 3.53 -4.25
N LEU A 45 -1.79 3.82 -2.96
CA LEU A 45 -3.01 3.68 -2.19
C LEU A 45 -3.49 5.07 -1.80
N ASN A 46 -4.64 5.46 -2.29
CA ASN A 46 -5.19 6.77 -1.96
C ASN A 46 -6.39 6.61 -1.04
N ALA A 47 -6.26 7.13 0.17
CA ALA A 47 -7.38 7.18 1.10
C ALA A 47 -8.19 8.41 0.74
N SER A 48 -9.36 8.21 0.14
CA SER A 48 -10.12 9.30 -0.44
C SER A 48 -10.60 10.34 0.57
N ASN A 49 -10.66 9.96 1.84
CA ASN A 49 -11.12 10.88 2.89
C ASN A 49 -9.96 11.59 3.61
N LEU A 50 -8.74 11.44 3.11
CA LEU A 50 -7.58 12.08 3.73
C LEU A 50 -6.87 12.95 2.71
N ASN A 51 -5.77 13.59 3.14
CA ASN A 51 -5.07 14.56 2.30
C ASN A 51 -3.80 14.03 1.66
N HIS A 52 -3.37 12.84 2.04
CA HIS A 52 -2.15 12.25 1.51
C HIS A 52 -2.40 10.81 1.09
N ALA A 53 -1.75 10.40 0.03
CA ALA A 53 -1.79 9.03 -0.44
C ALA A 53 -0.51 8.33 0.01
N ALA A 54 -0.55 7.00 0.06
CA ALA A 54 0.60 6.19 0.42
C ALA A 54 1.13 5.48 -0.81
N ILE A 55 2.44 5.40 -0.94
CA ILE A 55 3.08 4.66 -2.00
C ILE A 55 3.82 3.50 -1.34
N ILE A 56 3.47 2.29 -1.70
CA ILE A 56 4.13 1.09 -1.19
C ILE A 56 5.10 0.60 -2.26
N ILE A 57 6.36 0.48 -1.90
CA ILE A 57 7.39 0.02 -2.82
C ILE A 57 7.92 -1.30 -2.30
N VAL A 58 7.83 -2.35 -3.13
CA VAL A 58 8.36 -3.67 -2.78
C VAL A 58 9.45 -4.01 -3.78
N GLU A 59 10.68 -4.13 -3.29
CA GLU A 59 11.78 -4.53 -4.13
C GLU A 59 12.83 -5.24 -3.31
N LYS A 60 13.43 -6.26 -3.89
CA LYS A 60 14.50 -7.03 -3.23
C LYS A 60 14.08 -7.57 -1.88
N GLY A 61 12.81 -7.94 -1.74
CA GLY A 61 12.32 -8.51 -0.49
C GLY A 61 12.08 -7.49 0.61
N MET A 62 12.19 -6.19 0.30
CA MET A 62 12.00 -5.14 1.27
C MET A 62 10.80 -4.28 0.91
N VAL A 63 10.12 -3.78 1.92
CA VAL A 63 8.97 -2.91 1.73
C VAL A 63 9.29 -1.54 2.29
N SER A 64 9.00 -0.51 1.53
CA SER A 64 9.10 0.87 2.03
C SER A 64 7.82 1.60 1.68
N VAL A 65 7.52 2.65 2.44
CA VAL A 65 6.30 3.42 2.25
C VAL A 65 6.66 4.89 2.21
N GLU A 66 6.08 5.58 1.22
CA GLU A 66 6.24 7.02 1.08
C GLU A 66 4.86 7.65 1.07
N SER A 67 4.79 8.95 1.21
CA SER A 67 3.51 9.65 1.12
C SER A 67 3.64 10.83 0.18
N ILE A 68 2.53 11.16 -0.49
CA ILE A 68 2.47 12.34 -1.34
C ILE A 68 1.12 12.99 -1.11
N PRO A 69 1.03 14.32 -1.28
CA PRO A 69 -0.26 14.98 -1.22
C PRO A 69 -1.14 14.45 -2.35
N ASN A 70 -2.41 14.20 -2.05
CA ASN A 70 -3.30 13.67 -3.08
C ASN A 70 -4.08 14.75 -3.81
N LYS A 71 -3.77 16.00 -3.56
CA LYS A 71 -4.36 17.14 -4.27
C LYS A 71 -3.25 18.04 -4.74
N PRO A 72 -3.26 18.46 -6.00
CA PRO A 72 -4.27 18.12 -7.00
C PRO A 72 -4.14 16.66 -7.44
N LYS A 73 -5.16 16.16 -8.09
CA LYS A 73 -5.19 14.76 -8.51
C LYS A 73 -4.04 14.39 -9.44
N GLU A 74 -3.48 15.36 -10.12
CA GLU A 74 -2.34 15.12 -11.00
C GLU A 74 -1.17 14.51 -10.28
N ASN A 75 -1.07 14.74 -8.97
CA ASN A 75 0.01 14.14 -8.18
C ASN A 75 -0.05 12.62 -8.18
N LEU A 76 -1.22 12.05 -8.46
CA LEU A 76 -1.42 10.61 -8.39
C LEU A 76 -1.29 9.91 -9.74
N LYS A 77 -0.98 10.66 -10.80
CA LYS A 77 -0.88 10.06 -12.12
C LYS A 77 0.25 9.06 -12.22
N LYS A 78 0.01 8.02 -13.00
CA LYS A 78 1.01 6.98 -13.19
C LYS A 78 2.33 7.56 -13.70
N GLN A 79 2.27 8.54 -14.58
CA GLN A 79 3.46 9.15 -15.12
C GLN A 79 4.31 9.84 -14.06
N LYS A 80 3.69 10.33 -13.00
CA LYS A 80 4.42 10.99 -11.94
C LYS A 80 4.91 10.04 -10.87
N VAL A 81 4.07 9.08 -10.50
CA VAL A 81 4.38 8.18 -9.39
C VAL A 81 5.11 6.93 -9.85
N GLY A 82 4.78 6.46 -11.04
CA GLY A 82 5.35 5.22 -11.54
C GLY A 82 4.74 3.98 -10.92
N TRP A 83 3.47 4.07 -10.48
CA TRP A 83 2.83 2.92 -9.84
C TRP A 83 2.48 1.85 -10.86
N ASN A 84 2.52 0.62 -10.40
CA ASN A 84 2.09 -0.53 -11.20
C ASN A 84 0.62 -0.85 -10.92
N ALA A 85 0.12 -0.42 -9.78
CA ALA A 85 -1.28 -0.59 -9.43
C ALA A 85 -1.74 0.58 -8.58
N PHE A 86 -3.01 0.90 -8.70
CA PHE A 86 -3.62 2.03 -8.00
C PHE A 86 -4.88 1.55 -7.30
N LEU A 87 -5.05 1.95 -6.05
CA LEU A 87 -6.20 1.58 -5.25
C LEU A 87 -6.67 2.80 -4.46
N GLU A 88 -7.95 3.12 -4.58
CA GLU A 88 -8.52 4.27 -3.88
C GLU A 88 -9.77 3.87 -3.15
N MET A 89 -9.86 4.21 -1.89
CA MET A 89 -11.03 3.94 -1.07
C MET A 89 -10.87 4.74 0.23
N ASP A 90 -11.88 4.73 1.08
CA ASP A 90 -11.73 5.40 2.35
C ASP A 90 -10.88 4.56 3.30
N THR A 91 -10.41 5.20 4.38
CA THR A 91 -9.51 4.58 5.32
C THR A 91 -10.10 3.35 6.00
N GLN A 92 -11.38 3.39 6.32
CA GLN A 92 -12.02 2.26 7.00
C GLN A 92 -12.04 1.02 6.12
N THR A 93 -12.28 1.22 4.83
CA THR A 93 -12.27 0.10 3.89
C THR A 93 -10.87 -0.50 3.76
N PHE A 94 -9.84 0.38 3.70
CA PHE A 94 -8.46 -0.11 3.68
C PHE A 94 -8.17 -0.98 4.89
N LEU A 95 -8.56 -0.51 6.07
CA LEU A 95 -8.31 -1.24 7.29
C LEU A 95 -9.03 -2.58 7.31
N ALA A 96 -10.25 -2.60 6.82
CA ALA A 96 -11.01 -3.84 6.76
C ALA A 96 -10.32 -4.87 5.87
N ILE A 97 -9.75 -4.42 4.74
CA ILE A 97 -9.04 -5.31 3.85
C ILE A 97 -7.73 -5.78 4.50
N ALA A 98 -6.98 -4.85 5.04
CA ALA A 98 -5.68 -5.16 5.63
C ALA A 98 -5.80 -6.10 6.82
N MET A 99 -6.89 -6.01 7.57
CA MET A 99 -7.12 -6.86 8.73
C MET A 99 -7.97 -8.07 8.40
N ASN A 100 -8.14 -8.34 7.12
CA ASN A 100 -8.87 -9.49 6.63
C ASN A 100 -10.32 -9.53 7.11
N ARG A 101 -10.93 -8.36 7.28
CA ARG A 101 -12.33 -8.27 7.68
C ARG A 101 -13.27 -8.16 6.50
N LEU A 102 -12.73 -7.92 5.31
CA LEU A 102 -13.51 -7.78 4.10
C LEU A 102 -13.05 -8.81 3.10
N SER A 103 -13.97 -9.66 2.65
CA SER A 103 -13.63 -10.71 1.70
C SER A 103 -13.43 -10.14 0.30
N LEU A 104 -12.88 -10.96 -0.57
CA LEU A 104 -12.74 -10.55 -1.97
C LEU A 104 -14.10 -10.24 -2.58
N PHE A 105 -15.13 -10.96 -2.16
CA PHE A 105 -16.47 -10.72 -2.64
C PHE A 105 -16.93 -9.33 -2.21
N GLY A 106 -16.65 -8.96 -0.96
CA GLY A 106 -17.01 -7.64 -0.45
C GLY A 106 -16.25 -6.53 -1.18
N VAL A 107 -14.98 -6.77 -1.52
CA VAL A 107 -14.21 -5.81 -2.28
C VAL A 107 -14.83 -5.63 -3.67
N ALA A 108 -15.18 -6.72 -4.33
CA ALA A 108 -15.79 -6.66 -5.64
C ALA A 108 -17.10 -5.89 -5.61
N LYS A 109 -17.91 -6.11 -4.58
CA LYS A 109 -19.17 -5.40 -4.43
C LYS A 109 -18.95 -3.90 -4.28
N LYS A 110 -17.98 -3.50 -3.47
CA LYS A 110 -17.69 -2.08 -3.30
C LYS A 110 -17.12 -1.45 -4.55
N TRP A 111 -16.37 -2.23 -5.32
CA TRP A 111 -15.83 -1.77 -6.58
C TRP A 111 -16.96 -1.49 -7.56
N LEU A 112 -17.93 -2.38 -7.63
CA LEU A 112 -19.08 -2.19 -8.51
C LEU A 112 -19.90 -0.97 -8.12
N THR A 113 -19.94 -0.61 -6.85
CA THR A 113 -20.65 0.57 -6.39
C THR A 113 -19.76 1.80 -6.39
N ARG A 114 -18.55 1.69 -6.94
CA ARG A 114 -17.60 2.79 -7.07
C ARG A 114 -17.09 3.35 -5.74
N LYS A 115 -17.23 2.60 -4.68
CA LYS A 115 -16.64 2.98 -3.41
C LYS A 115 -15.16 2.63 -3.36
N ILE A 116 -14.74 1.75 -4.24
CA ILE A 116 -13.34 1.38 -4.41
C ILE A 116 -12.98 1.60 -5.87
N ARG A 117 -11.89 2.28 -6.11
CA ARG A 117 -11.37 2.48 -7.46
C ARG A 117 -10.07 1.74 -7.60
N MET A 118 -9.92 0.96 -8.66
CA MET A 118 -8.76 0.11 -8.85
C MET A 118 -8.23 0.19 -10.27
N ARG A 119 -6.91 0.13 -10.37
CA ARG A 119 -6.23 0.00 -11.64
C ARG A 119 -5.10 -1.00 -11.46
N GLY A 120 -4.82 -1.81 -12.47
CA GLY A 120 -3.78 -2.81 -12.35
C GLY A 120 -4.20 -3.96 -11.47
N ILE A 121 -5.38 -4.52 -11.73
CA ILE A 121 -6.00 -5.52 -10.87
C ILE A 121 -5.08 -6.70 -10.60
N ILE A 122 -4.34 -7.17 -11.59
CA ILE A 122 -3.46 -8.32 -11.39
C ILE A 122 -2.39 -8.01 -10.35
N LYS A 123 -1.83 -6.80 -10.40
CA LYS A 123 -0.84 -6.41 -9.40
C LYS A 123 -1.48 -6.20 -8.03
N LEU A 124 -2.73 -5.76 -8.01
CA LEU A 124 -3.43 -5.59 -6.73
C LEU A 124 -3.65 -6.94 -6.03
N LEU A 125 -3.76 -8.02 -6.79
CA LEU A 125 -3.86 -9.34 -6.17
C LEU A 125 -2.59 -9.67 -5.40
N ILE A 126 -1.44 -9.17 -5.87
CA ILE A 126 -0.19 -9.34 -5.17
C ILE A 126 -0.25 -8.59 -3.84
N LEU A 127 -0.78 -7.38 -3.85
CA LEU A 127 -0.92 -6.59 -2.63
C LEU A 127 -1.80 -7.32 -1.61
N LEU A 128 -2.90 -7.93 -2.08
CA LEU A 128 -3.75 -8.70 -1.19
C LEU A 128 -2.99 -9.89 -0.61
N LYS A 129 -2.14 -10.53 -1.39
CA LYS A 129 -1.35 -11.63 -0.87
C LYS A 129 -0.38 -11.16 0.21
N ILE A 130 0.17 -9.97 0.04
CA ILE A 130 1.07 -9.40 1.04
C ILE A 130 0.32 -9.16 2.35
N PHE A 131 -0.88 -8.58 2.27
CA PHE A 131 -1.67 -8.36 3.48
C PHE A 131 -2.11 -9.67 4.13
N ARG A 132 -2.46 -10.66 3.32
CA ARG A 132 -2.82 -11.97 3.86
C ARG A 132 -1.65 -12.65 4.51
N PHE A 133 -0.46 -12.45 3.96
CA PHE A 133 0.74 -13.00 4.55
C PHE A 133 0.90 -12.47 5.98
N LEU A 134 0.68 -11.19 6.17
CA LEU A 134 0.74 -10.59 7.50
C LEU A 134 -0.27 -11.25 8.44
N THR A 135 -1.51 -11.37 8.00
CA THR A 135 -2.57 -11.91 8.83
C THR A 135 -2.30 -13.36 9.20
N ASN A 136 -1.97 -14.17 8.22
CA ASN A 136 -1.74 -15.59 8.47
C ASN A 136 -0.52 -15.83 9.31
N TYR A 137 0.50 -15.02 9.13
CA TYR A 137 1.75 -15.22 9.84
C TYR A 137 1.63 -14.81 11.31
N ASN A 138 0.78 -13.87 11.61
CA ASN A 138 0.62 -13.37 12.95
C ASN A 138 -0.47 -14.06 13.74
N SER A 139 -1.20 -14.97 13.11
CA SER A 139 -2.30 -15.65 13.81
C SER A 139 -1.86 -16.91 14.54
#